data_f7287e0dd8e8ce77f0ec7024276f5638
#
_entry.id   f7287e0dd8e8ce77f0ec7024276f5638
#
_cell.length_a   1.000
_cell.length_b   1.000
_cell.length_c   1.000
_cell.angle_alpha   90.00
_cell.angle_beta   90.00
_cell.angle_gamma   90.00
#
_symmetry.space_group_name_H-M   'P 1'
#
loop_
_entity.id
_entity.type
_entity.pdbx_description
1 polymer ?
#
loop_
_entity_poly.entity_id
_entity_poly.type
_entity_poly.pdbx_seq_one_letter_code
_entity_poly.pdbx_strand_id
1 'polypeptide(L)'
;MVRSSVLRFVVSLFLGIFILYSCVEKDDTELGLNPQVAAELLNTSYGTNARQVMDVFLPANRSTSSTKVFVWIHGGGWVDGTKDEFVQFKPWLEAVQDDYAYIALNYRLFNISTGANKFPSQEEDIKNAMAYIQSQLSEWDVSDEIILAGGSAGGHLALLHSHKNNQNGLVKAVVAFFPPTELVSFHGFSLFTQLLFDNLLGGNPTAKPAIYADSSPVGFITPNSVPTVFFHGNIDTVVPISQSEILEDALVAKNVPHLVEYIQGQGHGFTPATNQDLIGKAQVFLDGVLE
;
A
#
# COMPACT_ATOMS: atom_id res chain seq x y z
N MET A 1 -97.09 13.35 -28.30
CA MET A 1 -96.25 13.57 -27.12
C MET A 1 -94.81 13.58 -27.49
N VAL A 2 -94.27 14.68 -27.40
CA VAL A 2 -92.99 15.26 -27.46
C VAL A 2 -91.85 14.41 -26.92
N ARG A 3 -90.73 14.33 -27.60
CA ARG A 3 -89.42 14.63 -27.02
C ARG A 3 -88.33 14.78 -28.10
N SER A 4 -87.80 15.95 -28.17
CA SER A 4 -86.64 16.36 -28.90
C SER A 4 -85.34 15.78 -28.35
N SER A 5 -84.44 15.33 -29.17
CA SER A 5 -83.03 15.04 -28.80
C SER A 5 -82.08 15.90 -29.59
N VAL A 6 -81.40 16.78 -28.86
CA VAL A 6 -80.40 17.69 -29.35
C VAL A 6 -79.09 16.93 -29.57
N LEU A 7 -78.60 16.93 -30.78
CA LEU A 7 -77.32 16.36 -31.20
C LEU A 7 -76.19 17.37 -30.82
N ARG A 8 -75.35 17.01 -29.82
CA ARG A 8 -74.17 17.78 -29.51
C ARG A 8 -72.99 17.21 -30.27
N PHE A 9 -72.45 18.00 -31.17
CA PHE A 9 -71.13 17.77 -31.78
C PHE A 9 -70.06 17.98 -30.72
N VAL A 10 -69.29 16.96 -30.40
CA VAL A 10 -68.02 17.09 -29.64
C VAL A 10 -66.89 17.06 -30.63
N VAL A 11 -66.24 18.20 -30.83
CA VAL A 11 -65.01 18.29 -31.56
C VAL A 11 -63.86 17.86 -30.63
N SER A 12 -63.33 16.68 -30.85
CA SER A 12 -62.13 16.22 -30.12
C SER A 12 -60.88 16.77 -30.82
N LEU A 13 -60.24 17.75 -30.18
CA LEU A 13 -58.95 18.29 -30.55
C LEU A 13 -57.87 17.28 -30.11
N PHE A 14 -57.30 16.52 -31.05
CA PHE A 14 -56.12 15.69 -30.80
C PHE A 14 -54.89 16.59 -30.78
N LEU A 15 -54.40 16.90 -29.58
CA LEU A 15 -53.10 17.52 -29.38
C LEU A 15 -52.04 16.42 -29.47
N GLY A 16 -51.36 16.26 -30.60
CA GLY A 16 -50.23 15.37 -30.77
C GLY A 16 -49.04 15.87 -29.98
N ILE A 17 -48.74 15.20 -28.86
CA ILE A 17 -47.49 15.39 -28.13
C ILE A 17 -46.40 14.62 -28.92
N PHE A 18 -45.61 15.39 -29.71
CA PHE A 18 -44.34 14.89 -30.24
C PHE A 18 -43.35 14.77 -29.07
N ILE A 19 -43.20 13.59 -28.51
CA ILE A 19 -42.07 13.26 -27.64
C ILE A 19 -40.86 13.14 -28.56
N LEU A 20 -40.04 14.17 -28.59
CA LEU A 20 -38.70 14.10 -29.13
C LEU A 20 -37.89 13.18 -28.19
N TYR A 21 -37.77 11.90 -28.55
CA TYR A 21 -36.71 11.08 -28.03
C TYR A 21 -35.41 11.65 -28.57
N SER A 22 -34.76 12.47 -27.75
CA SER A 22 -33.35 12.74 -27.91
C SER A 22 -32.64 11.41 -27.59
N CYS A 23 -32.19 10.71 -28.63
CA CYS A 23 -31.12 9.73 -28.46
C CYS A 23 -29.93 10.50 -27.89
N VAL A 24 -29.73 10.45 -26.58
CA VAL A 24 -28.42 10.63 -26.00
C VAL A 24 -27.62 9.46 -26.53
N GLU A 25 -26.83 9.67 -27.59
CA GLU A 25 -25.73 8.79 -27.91
C GLU A 25 -24.92 8.68 -26.63
N LYS A 26 -24.94 7.48 -26.00
CA LYS A 26 -23.95 7.11 -25.03
C LYS A 26 -22.65 7.12 -25.81
N ASP A 27 -21.87 8.15 -25.58
CA ASP A 27 -20.49 8.20 -26.02
C ASP A 27 -19.77 7.13 -25.18
N ASP A 28 -19.81 5.88 -25.67
CA ASP A 28 -19.05 4.76 -25.14
C ASP A 28 -17.57 4.88 -25.60
N THR A 29 -17.02 6.09 -25.62
CA THR A 29 -15.61 6.27 -25.45
C THR A 29 -15.33 5.90 -24.01
N GLU A 30 -14.66 4.76 -23.77
CA GLU A 30 -13.87 4.57 -22.56
C GLU A 30 -12.94 5.79 -22.44
N LEU A 31 -13.42 6.82 -21.76
CA LEU A 31 -12.60 7.94 -21.35
C LEU A 31 -11.67 7.36 -20.28
N GLY A 32 -10.53 6.82 -20.70
CA GLY A 32 -9.42 6.53 -19.83
C GLY A 32 -9.17 7.72 -18.92
N LEU A 33 -8.54 7.49 -17.78
CA LEU A 33 -8.23 8.56 -16.82
C LEU A 33 -7.42 9.66 -17.51
N ASN A 34 -7.97 10.88 -17.59
CA ASN A 34 -7.25 12.00 -18.20
C ASN A 34 -5.97 12.33 -17.41
N PRO A 35 -4.75 12.15 -17.97
CA PRO A 35 -3.51 12.37 -17.23
C PRO A 35 -3.26 13.83 -16.85
N GLN A 36 -3.91 14.77 -17.50
CA GLN A 36 -3.79 16.22 -17.19
C GLN A 36 -4.53 16.62 -15.90
N VAL A 37 -5.38 15.74 -15.36
CA VAL A 37 -6.22 16.00 -14.19
C VAL A 37 -5.90 15.02 -13.09
N ALA A 38 -5.78 15.50 -11.86
CA ALA A 38 -5.64 14.62 -10.70
C ALA A 38 -6.88 13.73 -10.53
N ALA A 39 -6.67 12.50 -10.06
CA ALA A 39 -7.76 11.55 -9.84
C ALA A 39 -7.56 10.76 -8.54
N GLU A 40 -8.66 10.40 -7.91
CA GLU A 40 -8.68 9.52 -6.73
C GLU A 40 -9.55 8.30 -7.03
N LEU A 41 -8.98 7.12 -6.91
CA LEU A 41 -9.67 5.84 -7.08
C LEU A 41 -9.73 5.16 -5.72
N LEU A 42 -10.82 5.37 -4.98
CA LEU A 42 -10.96 4.87 -3.63
C LEU A 42 -11.54 3.45 -3.61
N ASN A 43 -11.02 2.61 -2.70
CA ASN A 43 -11.43 1.22 -2.52
C ASN A 43 -11.32 0.37 -3.80
N THR A 44 -10.33 0.64 -4.63
CA THR A 44 -10.02 -0.16 -5.82
C THR A 44 -9.65 -1.58 -5.41
N SER A 45 -10.42 -2.58 -5.88
CA SER A 45 -10.21 -3.98 -5.51
C SER A 45 -9.05 -4.59 -6.31
N TYR A 46 -8.12 -5.26 -5.63
CA TYR A 46 -7.06 -6.05 -6.24
C TYR A 46 -7.22 -7.56 -6.02
N GLY A 47 -8.33 -7.98 -5.41
CA GLY A 47 -8.64 -9.37 -5.14
C GLY A 47 -10.08 -9.58 -4.72
N THR A 48 -10.43 -10.79 -4.29
CA THR A 48 -11.81 -11.19 -3.97
C THR A 48 -12.21 -10.99 -2.51
N ASN A 49 -11.25 -10.78 -1.62
CA ASN A 49 -11.53 -10.52 -0.21
C ASN A 49 -11.83 -9.04 0.02
N ALA A 50 -12.77 -8.73 0.91
CA ALA A 50 -13.16 -7.35 1.21
C ALA A 50 -12.00 -6.47 1.72
N ARG A 51 -10.91 -7.08 2.26
CA ARG A 51 -9.70 -6.38 2.67
C ARG A 51 -8.70 -6.18 1.51
N GLN A 52 -8.87 -6.85 0.39
CA GLN A 52 -7.98 -6.72 -0.78
C GLN A 52 -8.39 -5.50 -1.62
N VAL A 53 -8.26 -4.32 -1.02
CA VAL A 53 -8.59 -3.02 -1.62
C VAL A 53 -7.47 -2.02 -1.38
N MET A 54 -7.35 -1.04 -2.28
CA MET A 54 -6.40 0.06 -2.20
C MET A 54 -7.06 1.38 -2.54
N ASP A 55 -6.50 2.49 -2.06
CA ASP A 55 -6.79 3.83 -2.56
C ASP A 55 -5.63 4.28 -3.43
N VAL A 56 -5.94 4.87 -4.57
CA VAL A 56 -4.97 5.35 -5.54
C VAL A 56 -5.18 6.85 -5.74
N PHE A 57 -4.13 7.63 -5.58
CA PHE A 57 -4.11 9.08 -5.73
C PHE A 57 -3.16 9.43 -6.87
N LEU A 58 -3.70 9.84 -7.99
CA LEU A 58 -2.97 10.16 -9.20
C LEU A 58 -2.79 11.67 -9.31
N PRO A 59 -1.56 12.19 -9.50
CA PRO A 59 -1.33 13.61 -9.68
C PRO A 59 -1.83 14.09 -11.05
N ALA A 60 -2.00 15.40 -11.20
CA ALA A 60 -2.21 16.01 -12.51
C ALA A 60 -0.89 16.03 -13.31
N ASN A 61 -0.99 16.08 -14.64
CA ASN A 61 0.14 16.10 -15.57
C ASN A 61 1.08 14.88 -15.44
N ARG A 62 0.54 13.74 -15.03
CA ARG A 62 1.28 12.49 -14.87
C ARG A 62 1.68 11.89 -16.22
N SER A 63 2.73 11.09 -16.20
CA SER A 63 3.20 10.36 -17.39
C SER A 63 3.90 9.05 -17.02
N THR A 64 3.89 8.10 -17.94
CA THR A 64 4.59 6.81 -17.82
C THR A 64 6.12 6.96 -17.76
N SER A 65 6.67 8.11 -18.11
CA SER A 65 8.11 8.35 -18.14
C SER A 65 8.66 9.08 -16.91
N SER A 66 7.82 9.67 -16.08
CA SER A 66 8.29 10.52 -14.97
C SER A 66 7.56 10.33 -13.66
N THR A 67 6.27 9.94 -13.67
CA THR A 67 5.47 9.84 -12.45
C THR A 67 5.75 8.53 -11.74
N LYS A 68 6.61 8.56 -10.73
CA LYS A 68 6.91 7.39 -9.88
C LYS A 68 5.71 7.02 -9.01
N VAL A 69 5.69 5.77 -8.55
CA VAL A 69 4.61 5.25 -7.72
C VAL A 69 5.12 4.97 -6.31
N PHE A 70 4.50 5.56 -5.32
CA PHE A 70 4.77 5.29 -3.90
C PHE A 70 3.64 4.47 -3.30
N VAL A 71 3.95 3.27 -2.80
CA VAL A 71 2.96 2.35 -2.24
C VAL A 71 3.16 2.22 -0.73
N TRP A 72 2.14 2.60 0.04
CA TRP A 72 2.13 2.48 1.50
C TRP A 72 1.40 1.24 1.98
N ILE A 73 2.05 0.49 2.89
CA ILE A 73 1.50 -0.67 3.58
C ILE A 73 1.33 -0.32 5.06
N HIS A 74 0.11 -0.42 5.57
CA HIS A 74 -0.20 -0.06 6.97
C HIS A 74 0.41 -1.04 7.99
N GLY A 75 0.62 -0.56 9.21
CA GLY A 75 1.05 -1.34 10.36
C GLY A 75 -0.06 -2.17 11.01
N GLY A 76 0.05 -2.38 12.35
CA GLY A 76 -0.98 -3.04 13.15
C GLY A 76 -0.70 -4.53 13.46
N GLY A 77 0.56 -4.95 13.49
CA GLY A 77 0.96 -6.31 13.95
C GLY A 77 0.34 -7.45 13.14
N TRP A 78 0.00 -7.23 11.89
CA TRP A 78 -0.71 -8.16 10.97
C TRP A 78 -2.13 -8.54 11.43
N VAL A 79 -2.64 -7.99 12.54
CA VAL A 79 -3.94 -8.29 13.17
C VAL A 79 -4.91 -7.11 13.15
N ASP A 80 -4.42 -5.91 12.90
CA ASP A 80 -5.19 -4.66 12.89
C ASP A 80 -4.63 -3.68 11.85
N GLY A 81 -5.24 -2.50 11.74
CA GLY A 81 -4.81 -1.42 10.85
C GLY A 81 -5.62 -1.34 9.56
N THR A 82 -5.45 -0.22 8.88
CA THR A 82 -6.15 0.08 7.63
C THR A 82 -5.33 1.08 6.80
N LYS A 83 -5.52 1.04 5.47
CA LYS A 83 -4.95 1.99 4.51
C LYS A 83 -5.24 3.46 4.84
N ASP A 84 -6.31 3.71 5.62
CA ASP A 84 -6.74 5.07 5.99
C ASP A 84 -5.71 5.80 6.87
N GLU A 85 -4.78 5.09 7.52
CA GLU A 85 -3.67 5.71 8.24
C GLU A 85 -2.78 6.56 7.33
N PHE A 86 -2.73 6.25 6.03
CA PHE A 86 -1.94 6.96 5.05
C PHE A 86 -2.35 8.43 4.88
N VAL A 87 -3.62 8.76 5.14
CA VAL A 87 -4.13 10.14 5.08
C VAL A 87 -3.32 11.10 5.95
N GLN A 88 -2.71 10.61 7.05
CA GLN A 88 -1.87 11.42 7.92
C GLN A 88 -0.49 11.72 7.32
N PHE A 89 0.05 10.82 6.50
CA PHE A 89 1.38 10.94 5.88
C PHE A 89 1.33 11.62 4.52
N LYS A 90 0.25 11.43 3.75
CA LYS A 90 0.10 11.94 2.39
C LYS A 90 0.46 13.42 2.24
N PRO A 91 -0.03 14.37 3.09
CA PRO A 91 0.33 15.78 2.93
C PRO A 91 1.82 16.08 3.10
N TRP A 92 2.54 15.27 3.90
CA TRP A 92 3.98 15.45 4.08
C TRP A 92 4.78 14.90 2.90
N LEU A 93 4.31 13.82 2.32
CA LEU A 93 4.88 13.24 1.10
C LEU A 93 4.67 14.15 -0.10
N GLU A 94 3.45 14.66 -0.29
CA GLU A 94 3.12 15.62 -1.36
C GLU A 94 3.89 16.94 -1.24
N ALA A 95 4.28 17.33 -0.02
CA ALA A 95 5.09 18.54 0.19
C ALA A 95 6.54 18.38 -0.30
N VAL A 96 7.04 17.16 -0.49
CA VAL A 96 8.39 16.86 -1.00
C VAL A 96 8.37 16.29 -2.41
N GLN A 97 7.28 15.58 -2.79
CA GLN A 97 7.10 14.99 -4.12
C GLN A 97 5.62 15.06 -4.52
N ASP A 98 5.21 16.12 -5.16
CA ASP A 98 3.82 16.36 -5.57
C ASP A 98 3.46 15.73 -6.94
N ASP A 99 4.45 15.20 -7.64
CA ASP A 99 4.34 14.53 -8.94
C ASP A 99 4.31 12.99 -8.85
N TYR A 100 4.39 12.41 -7.64
CA TYR A 100 4.24 10.96 -7.45
C TYR A 100 2.78 10.54 -7.43
N ALA A 101 2.51 9.34 -7.94
CA ALA A 101 1.27 8.64 -7.64
C ALA A 101 1.39 7.94 -6.28
N TYR A 102 0.40 8.12 -5.42
CA TYR A 102 0.37 7.51 -4.09
C TYR A 102 -0.67 6.41 -4.01
N ILE A 103 -0.30 5.27 -3.46
CA ILE A 103 -1.20 4.14 -3.26
C ILE A 103 -1.12 3.70 -1.81
N ALA A 104 -2.26 3.55 -1.16
CA ALA A 104 -2.36 2.97 0.17
C ALA A 104 -3.18 1.70 0.10
N LEU A 105 -2.66 0.58 0.59
CA LEU A 105 -3.32 -0.71 0.46
C LEU A 105 -3.67 -1.35 1.80
N ASN A 106 -4.81 -2.04 1.83
CA ASN A 106 -5.19 -2.99 2.85
C ASN A 106 -4.71 -4.40 2.46
N TYR A 107 -4.53 -5.25 3.45
CA TYR A 107 -4.28 -6.68 3.28
C TYR A 107 -5.11 -7.49 4.29
N ARG A 108 -5.27 -8.81 4.08
CA ARG A 108 -5.99 -9.69 5.01
C ARG A 108 -5.28 -9.74 6.36
N LEU A 109 -6.01 -9.41 7.41
CA LEU A 109 -5.52 -9.48 8.78
C LEU A 109 -5.65 -10.90 9.33
N PHE A 110 -4.67 -11.31 10.11
CA PHE A 110 -4.76 -12.53 10.89
C PHE A 110 -5.84 -12.39 11.96
N ASN A 111 -6.78 -13.32 11.97
CA ASN A 111 -7.83 -13.33 12.97
C ASN A 111 -7.41 -14.22 14.15
N ILE A 112 -7.06 -13.61 15.27
CA ILE A 112 -6.59 -14.31 16.47
C ILE A 112 -7.65 -15.27 17.01
N SER A 113 -8.94 -14.91 16.92
CA SER A 113 -10.04 -15.70 17.51
C SER A 113 -10.36 -16.96 16.70
N THR A 114 -10.24 -16.89 15.37
CA THR A 114 -10.59 -18.02 14.48
C THR A 114 -9.36 -18.72 13.90
N GLY A 115 -8.20 -18.12 14.00
CA GLY A 115 -6.98 -18.58 13.33
C GLY A 115 -6.99 -18.42 11.80
N ALA A 116 -7.92 -17.64 11.25
CA ALA A 116 -8.00 -17.40 9.82
C ALA A 116 -6.91 -16.42 9.36
N ASN A 117 -6.52 -16.52 8.09
CA ASN A 117 -5.52 -15.67 7.43
C ASN A 117 -4.15 -15.69 8.16
N LYS A 118 -3.68 -16.88 8.54
CA LYS A 118 -2.30 -17.04 9.00
C LYS A 118 -1.31 -16.58 7.93
N PHE A 119 -0.11 -16.22 8.33
CA PHE A 119 0.97 -16.01 7.39
C PHE A 119 1.20 -17.32 6.56
N PRO A 120 1.37 -17.24 5.21
CA PRO A 120 1.75 -16.06 4.43
C PRO A 120 0.59 -15.27 3.77
N SER A 121 -0.67 -15.33 4.27
CA SER A 121 -1.80 -14.63 3.62
C SER A 121 -1.52 -13.13 3.38
N GLN A 122 -0.79 -12.47 4.29
CA GLN A 122 -0.42 -11.07 4.16
C GLN A 122 0.61 -10.85 3.03
N GLU A 123 1.63 -11.69 2.97
CA GLU A 123 2.63 -11.67 1.88
C GLU A 123 1.99 -11.93 0.52
N GLU A 124 1.07 -12.90 0.44
CA GLU A 124 0.31 -13.19 -0.78
C GLU A 124 -0.50 -11.99 -1.24
N ASP A 125 -1.12 -11.27 -0.30
CA ASP A 125 -1.89 -10.08 -0.63
C ASP A 125 -1.02 -8.95 -1.16
N ILE A 126 0.18 -8.74 -0.59
CA ILE A 126 1.13 -7.76 -1.16
C ILE A 126 1.55 -8.17 -2.57
N LYS A 127 1.84 -9.45 -2.82
CA LYS A 127 2.16 -9.94 -4.17
C LYS A 127 1.02 -9.69 -5.15
N ASN A 128 -0.22 -9.95 -4.75
CA ASN A 128 -1.40 -9.73 -5.58
C ASN A 128 -1.63 -8.24 -5.84
N ALA A 129 -1.48 -7.39 -4.82
CA ALA A 129 -1.58 -5.94 -4.96
C ALA A 129 -0.52 -5.39 -5.93
N MET A 130 0.73 -5.82 -5.80
CA MET A 130 1.81 -5.39 -6.70
C MET A 130 1.59 -5.88 -8.15
N ALA A 131 1.09 -7.09 -8.34
CA ALA A 131 0.72 -7.59 -9.66
C ALA A 131 -0.44 -6.79 -10.28
N TYR A 132 -1.44 -6.43 -9.47
CA TYR A 132 -2.53 -5.57 -9.91
C TYR A 132 -2.03 -4.16 -10.27
N ILE A 133 -1.23 -3.52 -9.41
CA ILE A 133 -0.63 -2.22 -9.70
C ILE A 133 0.14 -2.27 -11.03
N GLN A 134 0.99 -3.29 -11.22
CA GLN A 134 1.74 -3.48 -12.46
C GLN A 134 0.82 -3.54 -13.70
N SER A 135 -0.33 -4.20 -13.60
CA SER A 135 -1.28 -4.28 -14.70
C SER A 135 -1.99 -2.96 -15.02
N GLN A 136 -1.97 -2.00 -14.08
CA GLN A 136 -2.66 -0.72 -14.20
C GLN A 136 -1.73 0.46 -14.55
N LEU A 137 -0.42 0.29 -14.52
CA LEU A 137 0.54 1.40 -14.71
C LEU A 137 0.28 2.22 -15.98
N SER A 138 0.00 1.54 -17.08
CA SER A 138 -0.32 2.18 -18.36
C SER A 138 -1.67 2.90 -18.35
N GLU A 139 -2.70 2.31 -17.72
CA GLU A 139 -4.03 2.90 -17.60
C GLU A 139 -4.02 4.14 -16.71
N TRP A 140 -3.16 4.13 -15.69
CA TRP A 140 -2.98 5.25 -14.78
C TRP A 140 -1.99 6.32 -15.29
N ASP A 141 -1.35 6.11 -16.45
CA ASP A 141 -0.29 6.97 -16.98
C ASP A 141 0.83 7.24 -15.97
N VAL A 142 1.32 6.20 -15.30
CA VAL A 142 2.42 6.28 -14.33
C VAL A 142 3.57 5.35 -14.72
N SER A 143 4.79 5.62 -14.22
CA SER A 143 5.98 4.84 -14.54
C SER A 143 5.97 3.47 -13.85
N ASP A 144 6.88 2.58 -14.27
CA ASP A 144 7.15 1.29 -13.64
C ASP A 144 8.18 1.37 -12.51
N GLU A 145 8.44 2.58 -11.99
CA GLU A 145 9.32 2.81 -10.86
C GLU A 145 8.53 2.91 -9.56
N ILE A 146 8.55 1.85 -8.77
CA ILE A 146 7.80 1.78 -7.51
C ILE A 146 8.73 1.90 -6.31
N ILE A 147 8.37 2.77 -5.38
CA ILE A 147 8.91 2.83 -4.02
C ILE A 147 7.90 2.18 -3.10
N LEU A 148 8.32 1.10 -2.43
CA LEU A 148 7.44 0.40 -1.49
C LEU A 148 7.74 0.85 -0.07
N ALA A 149 6.71 1.20 0.70
CA ALA A 149 6.91 1.75 2.05
C ALA A 149 5.91 1.18 3.06
N GLY A 150 6.26 1.26 4.34
CA GLY A 150 5.34 0.90 5.41
C GLY A 150 5.91 1.07 6.81
N GLY A 151 5.02 1.02 7.81
CA GLY A 151 5.37 1.08 9.22
C GLY A 151 5.14 -0.25 9.94
N SER A 152 6.02 -0.63 10.89
CA SER A 152 5.85 -1.83 11.72
C SER A 152 5.63 -3.09 10.88
N ALA A 153 4.51 -3.81 11.06
CA ALA A 153 4.13 -4.94 10.23
C ALA A 153 4.06 -4.61 8.72
N GLY A 154 3.67 -3.38 8.35
CA GLY A 154 3.71 -2.92 6.96
C GLY A 154 5.13 -2.72 6.45
N GLY A 155 6.04 -2.21 7.29
CA GLY A 155 7.47 -2.12 6.98
C GLY A 155 8.10 -3.50 6.78
N HIS A 156 7.74 -4.49 7.61
CA HIS A 156 8.12 -5.88 7.42
C HIS A 156 7.67 -6.41 6.05
N LEU A 157 6.38 -6.23 5.70
CA LEU A 157 5.83 -6.70 4.43
C LEU A 157 6.46 -5.98 3.22
N ALA A 158 6.76 -4.69 3.35
CA ALA A 158 7.47 -3.92 2.33
C ALA A 158 8.88 -4.46 2.10
N LEU A 159 9.66 -4.68 3.16
CA LEU A 159 11.00 -5.26 3.08
C LEU A 159 10.96 -6.68 2.52
N LEU A 160 10.04 -7.53 3.00
CA LEU A 160 9.92 -8.90 2.54
C LEU A 160 9.60 -8.96 1.04
N HIS A 161 8.65 -8.15 0.56
CA HIS A 161 8.34 -8.09 -0.86
C HIS A 161 9.54 -7.60 -1.67
N SER A 162 10.18 -6.53 -1.24
CA SER A 162 11.28 -5.88 -1.96
C SER A 162 12.52 -6.78 -2.09
N HIS A 163 12.86 -7.58 -1.07
CA HIS A 163 14.05 -8.40 -1.07
C HIS A 163 13.80 -9.85 -1.53
N LYS A 164 12.59 -10.39 -1.30
CA LYS A 164 12.22 -11.78 -1.64
C LYS A 164 11.46 -11.91 -2.96
N ASN A 165 10.50 -11.01 -3.22
CA ASN A 165 9.49 -11.18 -4.27
C ASN A 165 9.64 -10.22 -5.47
N ASN A 166 10.62 -9.33 -5.47
CA ASN A 166 10.84 -8.32 -6.52
C ASN A 166 11.65 -8.86 -7.72
N GLN A 167 11.29 -10.02 -8.24
CA GLN A 167 12.02 -10.68 -9.33
C GLN A 167 11.84 -9.97 -10.67
N ASN A 168 10.77 -9.21 -10.85
CA ASN A 168 10.48 -8.38 -12.04
C ASN A 168 11.20 -7.01 -12.00
N GLY A 169 11.88 -6.66 -10.89
CA GLY A 169 12.59 -5.39 -10.73
C GLY A 169 11.68 -4.16 -10.67
N LEU A 170 10.40 -4.34 -10.39
CA LEU A 170 9.41 -3.25 -10.36
C LEU A 170 9.62 -2.32 -9.15
N VAL A 171 9.95 -2.88 -7.98
CA VAL A 171 10.33 -2.09 -6.80
C VAL A 171 11.76 -1.62 -6.97
N LYS A 172 11.97 -0.29 -6.94
CA LYS A 172 13.29 0.35 -7.09
C LYS A 172 13.92 0.71 -5.75
N ALA A 173 13.13 0.92 -4.72
CA ALA A 173 13.58 1.18 -3.35
C ALA A 173 12.52 0.80 -2.33
N VAL A 174 12.94 0.64 -1.05
CA VAL A 174 12.02 0.39 0.06
C VAL A 174 12.29 1.35 1.22
N VAL A 175 11.19 1.85 1.84
CA VAL A 175 11.23 2.73 3.01
C VAL A 175 10.46 2.08 4.17
N ALA A 176 11.12 1.82 5.30
CA ALA A 176 10.50 1.12 6.42
C ALA A 176 10.65 1.89 7.73
N PHE A 177 9.55 2.04 8.45
CA PHE A 177 9.51 2.66 9.78
C PHE A 177 9.41 1.57 10.84
N PHE A 178 10.38 1.51 11.75
CA PHE A 178 10.48 0.55 12.87
C PHE A 178 10.04 -0.88 12.51
N PRO A 179 10.65 -1.48 11.44
CA PRO A 179 10.20 -2.75 10.92
C PRO A 179 10.68 -3.96 11.73
N PRO A 180 9.88 -5.02 11.90
CA PRO A 180 10.39 -6.37 12.16
C PRO A 180 11.17 -6.89 10.95
N THR A 181 12.31 -7.56 11.18
CA THR A 181 13.23 -7.97 10.10
C THR A 181 13.75 -9.40 10.25
N GLU A 182 13.88 -9.89 11.49
CA GLU A 182 14.31 -11.25 11.83
C GLU A 182 13.34 -11.84 12.87
N LEU A 183 12.43 -12.73 12.42
CA LEU A 183 11.28 -13.13 13.22
C LEU A 183 11.62 -14.16 14.31
N VAL A 184 12.75 -14.85 14.24
CA VAL A 184 13.18 -15.80 15.30
C VAL A 184 13.59 -15.01 16.55
N SER A 185 14.44 -13.99 16.41
CA SER A 185 14.85 -13.13 17.55
C SER A 185 13.67 -12.31 18.06
N PHE A 186 12.82 -11.83 17.15
CA PHE A 186 11.64 -11.06 17.54
C PHE A 186 10.60 -11.91 18.29
N HIS A 187 10.43 -13.19 17.93
CA HIS A 187 9.63 -14.13 18.71
C HIS A 187 10.12 -14.20 20.18
N GLY A 188 11.43 -14.24 20.40
CA GLY A 188 12.05 -14.30 21.73
C GLY A 188 11.96 -13.01 22.57
N PHE A 189 11.52 -11.89 21.99
CA PHE A 189 11.56 -10.58 22.63
C PHE A 189 10.62 -10.45 23.84
N SER A 190 9.43 -11.02 23.79
CA SER A 190 8.43 -10.93 24.86
C SER A 190 7.44 -12.09 24.81
N LEU A 191 6.72 -12.31 25.92
CA LEU A 191 5.61 -13.29 25.92
C LEU A 191 4.52 -12.93 24.88
N PHE A 192 4.29 -11.64 24.65
CA PHE A 192 3.31 -11.18 23.64
C PHE A 192 3.76 -11.59 22.23
N THR A 193 5.02 -11.35 21.87
CA THR A 193 5.56 -11.75 20.55
C THR A 193 5.59 -13.25 20.36
N GLN A 194 5.92 -14.02 21.42
CA GLN A 194 5.82 -15.48 21.38
C GLN A 194 4.40 -15.93 21.03
N LEU A 195 3.41 -15.47 21.79
CA LEU A 195 2.01 -15.83 21.54
C LEU A 195 1.51 -15.37 20.16
N LEU A 196 1.88 -14.17 19.74
CA LEU A 196 1.51 -13.65 18.44
C LEU A 196 2.05 -14.54 17.32
N PHE A 197 3.36 -14.80 17.31
CA PHE A 197 4.00 -15.56 16.24
C PHE A 197 3.65 -17.05 16.28
N ASP A 198 3.49 -17.66 17.45
CA ASP A 198 3.03 -19.05 17.55
C ASP A 198 1.66 -19.24 16.89
N ASN A 199 0.79 -18.23 16.96
CA ASN A 199 -0.51 -18.27 16.32
C ASN A 199 -0.44 -17.88 14.84
N LEU A 200 0.23 -16.77 14.51
CA LEU A 200 0.34 -16.23 13.15
C LEU A 200 1.10 -17.16 12.22
N LEU A 201 2.24 -17.74 12.67
CA LEU A 201 3.09 -18.63 11.89
C LEU A 201 2.79 -20.13 12.14
N GLY A 202 1.89 -20.42 13.09
CA GLY A 202 1.39 -21.78 13.38
C GLY A 202 2.31 -22.63 14.24
N GLY A 203 3.17 -22.01 15.03
CA GLY A 203 4.06 -22.66 16.02
C GLY A 203 5.34 -21.86 16.23
N ASN A 204 6.12 -22.23 17.25
CA ASN A 204 7.37 -21.57 17.60
C ASN A 204 8.50 -21.85 16.58
N PRO A 205 9.64 -21.12 16.64
CA PRO A 205 10.75 -21.26 15.69
C PRO A 205 11.34 -22.69 15.62
N THR A 206 11.35 -23.43 16.74
CA THR A 206 11.85 -24.82 16.76
C THR A 206 10.91 -25.76 16.02
N ALA A 207 9.59 -25.57 16.17
CA ALA A 207 8.58 -26.40 15.52
C ALA A 207 8.36 -26.04 14.04
N LYS A 208 8.61 -24.79 13.68
CA LYS A 208 8.30 -24.21 12.36
C LYS A 208 9.47 -23.39 11.77
N PRO A 209 10.71 -23.90 11.77
CA PRO A 209 11.88 -23.11 11.36
C PRO A 209 11.78 -22.57 9.93
N ALA A 210 11.18 -23.34 9.02
CA ALA A 210 11.07 -22.94 7.62
C ALA A 210 10.20 -21.68 7.43
N ILE A 211 9.05 -21.57 8.10
CA ILE A 211 8.16 -20.39 7.94
C ILE A 211 8.80 -19.14 8.56
N TYR A 212 9.53 -19.27 9.68
CA TYR A 212 10.27 -18.15 10.26
C TYR A 212 11.38 -17.64 9.34
N ALA A 213 12.16 -18.54 8.75
CA ALA A 213 13.17 -18.17 7.77
C ALA A 213 12.54 -17.54 6.52
N ASP A 214 11.44 -18.11 6.02
CA ASP A 214 10.74 -17.66 4.82
C ASP A 214 10.03 -16.32 5.00
N SER A 215 9.71 -15.94 6.24
CA SER A 215 9.08 -14.68 6.60
C SER A 215 10.04 -13.64 7.21
N SER A 216 11.33 -13.87 7.25
CA SER A 216 12.33 -12.91 7.76
C SER A 216 13.02 -12.17 6.61
N PRO A 217 12.75 -10.89 6.35
CA PRO A 217 13.30 -10.14 5.22
C PRO A 217 14.81 -10.20 5.10
N VAL A 218 15.52 -10.16 6.22
CA VAL A 218 17.01 -10.15 6.24
C VAL A 218 17.63 -11.39 5.57
N GLY A 219 16.91 -12.53 5.56
CA GLY A 219 17.35 -13.76 4.91
C GLY A 219 17.43 -13.69 3.39
N PHE A 220 16.81 -12.66 2.77
CA PHE A 220 16.73 -12.49 1.32
C PHE A 220 17.60 -11.36 0.79
N ILE A 221 18.37 -10.67 1.66
CA ILE A 221 19.27 -9.60 1.25
C ILE A 221 20.46 -10.16 0.48
N THR A 222 20.66 -9.64 -0.72
CA THR A 222 21.73 -10.01 -1.65
C THR A 222 22.42 -8.75 -2.17
N PRO A 223 23.57 -8.85 -2.84
CA PRO A 223 24.20 -7.66 -3.46
C PRO A 223 23.33 -6.96 -4.51
N ASN A 224 22.27 -7.60 -5.00
CA ASN A 224 21.33 -7.05 -5.97
C ASN A 224 20.01 -6.56 -5.31
N SER A 225 19.97 -6.52 -3.99
CA SER A 225 18.81 -5.97 -3.26
C SER A 225 18.66 -4.48 -3.51
N VAL A 226 17.43 -4.00 -3.51
CA VAL A 226 17.13 -2.58 -3.77
C VAL A 226 17.64 -1.67 -2.64
N PRO A 227 17.93 -0.39 -2.94
CA PRO A 227 18.23 0.62 -1.93
C PRO A 227 17.17 0.62 -0.83
N THR A 228 17.62 0.70 0.43
CA THR A 228 16.77 0.51 1.60
C THR A 228 16.91 1.68 2.56
N VAL A 229 15.80 2.36 2.86
CA VAL A 229 15.72 3.40 3.89
C VAL A 229 14.95 2.85 5.08
N PHE A 230 15.44 3.05 6.30
CA PHE A 230 14.67 2.66 7.48
C PHE A 230 14.99 3.52 8.71
N PHE A 231 13.98 3.67 9.57
CA PHE A 231 14.00 4.53 10.73
C PHE A 231 13.53 3.78 11.96
N HIS A 232 14.19 3.97 13.13
CA HIS A 232 13.80 3.29 14.34
C HIS A 232 13.99 4.18 15.58
N GLY A 233 12.99 4.18 16.48
CA GLY A 233 13.11 4.86 17.77
C GLY A 233 13.97 4.04 18.74
N ASN A 234 14.95 4.66 19.39
CA ASN A 234 15.89 3.93 20.24
C ASN A 234 15.31 3.45 21.59
N ILE A 235 14.08 3.88 21.93
CA ILE A 235 13.33 3.39 23.11
C ILE A 235 12.05 2.65 22.69
N ASP A 236 12.05 2.05 21.50
CA ASP A 236 10.91 1.25 21.02
C ASP A 236 10.74 -0.03 21.86
N THR A 237 9.57 -0.14 22.52
CA THR A 237 9.20 -1.28 23.37
C THR A 237 8.25 -2.26 22.67
N VAL A 238 7.86 -2.01 21.43
CA VAL A 238 6.98 -2.86 20.60
C VAL A 238 7.80 -3.71 19.66
N VAL A 239 8.63 -3.06 18.85
CA VAL A 239 9.65 -3.71 18.00
C VAL A 239 11.02 -3.29 18.52
N PRO A 240 11.85 -4.19 19.04
CA PRO A 240 13.15 -3.80 19.59
C PRO A 240 14.07 -3.26 18.51
N ILE A 241 14.87 -2.26 18.84
CA ILE A 241 15.82 -1.61 17.92
C ILE A 241 16.75 -2.62 17.24
N SER A 242 17.04 -3.73 17.93
CA SER A 242 17.86 -4.84 17.39
C SER A 242 17.35 -5.39 16.05
N GLN A 243 16.05 -5.23 15.76
CA GLN A 243 15.52 -5.62 14.46
C GLN A 243 16.08 -4.74 13.32
N SER A 244 16.24 -3.44 13.55
CA SER A 244 16.90 -2.55 12.59
C SER A 244 18.42 -2.73 12.58
N GLU A 245 19.05 -2.99 13.72
CA GLU A 245 20.49 -3.31 13.78
C GLU A 245 20.84 -4.55 12.95
N ILE A 246 20.04 -5.63 13.05
CA ILE A 246 20.18 -6.84 12.24
C ILE A 246 20.00 -6.52 10.73
N LEU A 247 19.06 -5.64 10.38
CA LEU A 247 18.85 -5.23 8.99
C LEU A 247 20.07 -4.45 8.47
N GLU A 248 20.55 -3.48 9.24
CA GLU A 248 21.75 -2.70 8.88
C GLU A 248 22.96 -3.58 8.63
N ASP A 249 23.26 -4.51 9.58
CA ASP A 249 24.35 -5.46 9.44
C ASP A 249 24.24 -6.30 8.15
N ALA A 250 23.04 -6.76 7.81
CA ALA A 250 22.80 -7.54 6.59
C ALA A 250 23.01 -6.71 5.31
N LEU A 251 22.55 -5.45 5.30
CA LEU A 251 22.73 -4.54 4.16
C LEU A 251 24.20 -4.16 3.97
N VAL A 252 24.90 -3.84 5.07
CA VAL A 252 26.35 -3.56 5.07
C VAL A 252 27.14 -4.75 4.53
N ALA A 253 26.85 -5.97 5.03
CA ALA A 253 27.53 -7.20 4.61
C ALA A 253 27.37 -7.51 3.12
N LYS A 254 26.35 -6.98 2.46
CA LYS A 254 26.05 -7.16 1.02
C LYS A 254 26.36 -5.93 0.18
N ASN A 255 26.85 -4.84 0.80
CA ASN A 255 27.11 -3.54 0.13
C ASN A 255 25.85 -2.98 -0.55
N VAL A 256 24.67 -3.19 0.03
CA VAL A 256 23.42 -2.60 -0.47
C VAL A 256 23.36 -1.12 -0.06
N PRO A 257 23.08 -0.18 -0.97
CA PRO A 257 22.86 1.22 -0.62
C PRO A 257 21.74 1.34 0.40
N HIS A 258 21.99 2.03 1.53
CA HIS A 258 20.99 2.22 2.55
C HIS A 258 21.16 3.52 3.33
N LEU A 259 20.06 4.01 3.89
CA LEU A 259 19.99 5.08 4.87
C LEU A 259 19.32 4.55 6.13
N VAL A 260 19.96 4.69 7.26
CA VAL A 260 19.36 4.38 8.57
C VAL A 260 19.45 5.56 9.50
N GLU A 261 18.40 5.82 10.28
CA GLU A 261 18.47 6.71 11.42
C GLU A 261 17.83 6.09 12.67
N TYR A 262 18.54 6.16 13.78
CA TYR A 262 18.08 5.76 15.10
C TYR A 262 17.66 7.01 15.88
N ILE A 263 16.34 7.17 16.09
CA ILE A 263 15.77 8.41 16.62
C ILE A 263 15.80 8.40 18.15
N GLN A 264 16.61 9.27 18.71
CA GLN A 264 16.82 9.34 20.15
C GLN A 264 15.57 9.80 20.89
N GLY A 265 15.21 9.05 21.94
CA GLY A 265 14.07 9.36 22.82
C GLY A 265 12.70 9.09 22.20
N GLN A 266 12.61 8.46 21.04
CA GLN A 266 11.34 8.06 20.44
C GLN A 266 11.15 6.53 20.45
N GLY A 267 9.89 6.11 20.55
CA GLY A 267 9.47 4.71 20.61
C GLY A 267 8.91 4.21 19.30
N HIS A 268 7.83 3.40 19.38
CA HIS A 268 7.13 2.81 18.23
C HIS A 268 6.19 3.83 17.56
N GLY A 269 6.76 4.87 16.99
CA GLY A 269 6.09 6.01 16.37
C GLY A 269 6.87 7.29 16.61
N PHE A 270 6.69 8.25 15.71
CA PHE A 270 7.44 9.51 15.74
C PHE A 270 6.51 10.71 15.80
N THR A 271 7.03 11.83 16.33
CA THR A 271 6.28 13.08 16.28
C THR A 271 6.07 13.55 14.83
N PRO A 272 5.04 14.39 14.55
CA PRO A 272 4.84 14.93 13.20
C PRO A 272 6.08 15.62 12.63
N ALA A 273 6.78 16.41 13.44
CA ALA A 273 8.00 17.10 13.01
C ALA A 273 9.12 16.12 12.65
N THR A 274 9.28 15.04 13.43
CA THR A 274 10.25 13.99 13.13
C THR A 274 9.88 13.26 11.84
N ASN A 275 8.61 12.89 11.64
CA ASN A 275 8.17 12.24 10.41
C ASN A 275 8.46 13.11 9.16
N GLN A 276 8.20 14.43 9.24
CA GLN A 276 8.52 15.34 8.13
C GLN A 276 10.02 15.39 7.82
N ASP A 277 10.87 15.47 8.85
CA ASP A 277 12.34 15.47 8.68
C ASP A 277 12.81 14.15 8.02
N LEU A 278 12.31 13.01 8.52
CA LEU A 278 12.68 11.69 8.01
C LEU A 278 12.20 11.44 6.56
N ILE A 279 11.02 11.92 6.21
CA ILE A 279 10.50 11.88 4.82
C ILE A 279 11.42 12.71 3.92
N GLY A 280 11.82 13.92 4.33
CA GLY A 280 12.76 14.75 3.56
C GLY A 280 14.12 14.07 3.37
N LYS A 281 14.68 13.45 4.41
CA LYS A 281 15.94 12.70 4.33
C LYS A 281 15.82 11.46 3.43
N ALA A 282 14.70 10.72 3.53
CA ALA A 282 14.43 9.60 2.64
C ALA A 282 14.42 10.05 1.19
N GLN A 283 13.75 11.18 0.89
CA GLN A 283 13.66 11.70 -0.47
C GLN A 283 15.06 12.07 -1.02
N VAL A 284 15.86 12.80 -0.26
CA VAL A 284 17.25 13.17 -0.68
C VAL A 284 18.10 11.92 -0.98
N PHE A 285 17.96 10.86 -0.16
CA PHE A 285 18.66 9.61 -0.41
C PHE A 285 18.15 8.92 -1.68
N LEU A 286 16.82 8.84 -1.85
CA LEU A 286 16.20 8.19 -3.01
C LEU A 286 16.55 8.90 -4.31
N ASP A 287 16.57 10.23 -4.33
CA ASP A 287 17.00 11.02 -5.51
C ASP A 287 18.43 10.67 -5.92
N GLY A 288 19.32 10.48 -4.94
CA GLY A 288 20.72 10.14 -5.22
C GLY A 288 20.98 8.70 -5.66
N VAL A 289 20.02 7.77 -5.50
CA VAL A 289 20.21 6.34 -5.84
C VAL A 289 19.28 5.85 -6.96
N LEU A 290 18.27 6.64 -7.34
CA LEU A 290 17.29 6.30 -8.38
C LEU A 290 17.48 7.13 -9.68
N GLU A 291 18.54 7.97 -9.73
CA GLU A 291 18.92 8.72 -10.94
C GLU A 291 19.55 7.83 -12.03
#